data_f6b20709564f96ed06464513b85b40db
#
_entry.id   f6b20709564f96ed06464513b85b40db
#
_cell.length_a   1.000
_cell.length_b   1.000
_cell.length_c   1.000
_cell.angle_alpha   90.00
_cell.angle_beta   90.00
_cell.angle_gamma   90.00
#
_symmetry.space_group_name_H-M   'P 1'
#
loop_
_entity.id
_entity.type
_entity.pdbx_description
1 polymer ?
#
loop_
_entity_poly.entity_id
_entity_poly.type
_entity_poly.pdbx_seq_one_letter_code
_entity_poly.pdbx_strand_id
1 'polypeptide(L)'
;MSEQSGATSEVGNERPSARKTDSAPTSRNPPKTDAVSQEKPKAGPRRKIVLGALGLVILAGVLWFGIPWVETTLNTVSTDDAYVNGHVTFVAARVKGQVARVLVDDNYRVRKGDLLVQLDKEPFQIAVAIKQAAVDTATADLQAAKSKVRGIEAEAMSRRRALEHAMENVDDQVSLLRAKVAAVDKSKAALVLAQLDFDRAAKLVVTNDVPREVYDRRQAELLAARADVVASLADVRQVRASLGLAPASDEADLGQVPPNLDQTFSSVLQAQAAMIQSAAQLGVIHSFDEGPRHMVEAFENQGDVNSTFARLAADAPDVKQAEAKLEVAKRDLAQAELDLRYCDVVAEIDGVVTRRNRQSGQ
;
A
#
# COMPACT_ATOMS: atom_id res chain seq x y z
N MET A 1 43.00 -1.95 7.97
CA MET A 1 43.73 -3.19 7.67
C MET A 1 43.16 -3.60 6.33
N SER A 2 43.86 -3.21 5.38
CA SER A 2 44.76 -3.96 4.46
C SER A 2 43.96 -4.50 3.31
N GLU A 3 44.03 -3.86 2.21
CA GLU A 3 45.02 -3.92 1.09
C GLU A 3 44.57 -4.92 0.06
N GLN A 4 44.41 -4.40 -1.09
CA GLN A 4 45.24 -4.42 -2.32
C GLN A 4 44.85 -5.61 -3.19
N SER A 5 44.75 -5.56 -4.43
CA SER A 5 45.56 -5.10 -5.53
C SER A 5 45.08 -5.88 -6.73
N GLY A 6 44.90 -5.41 -7.83
CA GLY A 6 45.77 -5.03 -8.94
C GLY A 6 45.52 -6.04 -10.02
N ALA A 7 45.47 -5.76 -11.20
CA ALA A 7 46.23 -5.26 -12.31
C ALA A 7 45.57 -5.75 -13.61
N THR A 8 45.24 -4.89 -14.56
CA THR A 8 45.98 -4.56 -15.78
C THR A 8 46.53 -5.72 -16.63
N SER A 9 46.07 -5.78 -17.86
CA SER A 9 46.79 -5.88 -19.14
C SER A 9 45.76 -5.93 -20.26
N GLU A 10 45.56 -4.97 -21.10
CA GLU A 10 46.36 -4.42 -22.20
C GLU A 10 47.02 -5.47 -23.08
N VAL A 11 47.04 -5.14 -24.36
CA VAL A 11 47.71 -5.69 -25.55
C VAL A 11 46.74 -6.43 -26.45
N GLY A 12 46.49 -6.05 -27.67
CA GLY A 12 47.19 -5.30 -28.69
C GLY A 12 46.62 -5.80 -30.01
N ASN A 13 46.14 -4.92 -30.80
CA ASN A 13 46.72 -4.58 -32.09
C ASN A 13 47.09 -5.77 -32.99
N GLU A 14 46.44 -5.87 -34.14
CA GLU A 14 47.15 -5.84 -35.43
C GLU A 14 46.21 -6.07 -36.62
N ARG A 15 46.14 -5.05 -37.47
CA ARG A 15 45.92 -5.23 -38.91
C ARG A 15 47.22 -5.68 -39.56
N PRO A 16 47.18 -6.37 -40.71
CA PRO A 16 47.76 -5.80 -41.93
C PRO A 16 46.83 -6.01 -43.14
N SER A 17 46.55 -5.00 -43.94
CA SER A 17 47.40 -4.41 -45.02
C SER A 17 47.74 -5.34 -46.18
N ALA A 18 47.06 -5.01 -47.26
CA ALA A 18 47.48 -4.91 -48.66
C ALA A 18 48.40 -5.97 -49.29
N ARG A 19 48.02 -6.45 -50.45
CA ARG A 19 48.94 -6.57 -51.58
C ARG A 19 48.21 -6.47 -52.93
N LYS A 20 48.63 -5.48 -53.69
CA LYS A 20 48.50 -5.32 -55.13
C LYS A 20 49.40 -6.36 -55.83
N THR A 21 49.02 -6.77 -57.02
CA THR A 21 49.89 -7.00 -58.23
C THR A 21 48.94 -7.03 -59.41
N ASP A 22 48.85 -6.06 -60.24
CA ASP A 22 49.67 -5.76 -61.43
C ASP A 22 50.01 -6.99 -62.28
N SER A 23 49.48 -7.02 -63.46
CA SER A 23 50.18 -7.30 -64.71
C SER A 23 49.24 -7.26 -65.91
N ALA A 24 49.31 -6.23 -66.70
CA ALA A 24 49.27 -6.31 -68.13
C ALA A 24 50.73 -6.57 -68.64
N PRO A 25 51.11 -6.85 -69.88
CA PRO A 25 50.51 -6.49 -71.17
C PRO A 25 50.76 -7.54 -72.28
N THR A 26 50.40 -7.18 -73.49
CA THR A 26 51.19 -7.36 -74.74
C THR A 26 50.27 -7.72 -75.90
N SER A 27 49.95 -6.79 -76.77
CA SER A 27 50.54 -6.42 -78.05
C SER A 27 50.92 -7.57 -78.95
N ARG A 28 50.28 -7.65 -80.08
CA ARG A 28 50.89 -7.89 -81.38
C ARG A 28 49.92 -7.62 -82.55
N ASN A 29 50.27 -6.64 -83.32
CA ASN A 29 49.96 -6.40 -84.72
C ASN A 29 51.16 -6.95 -85.58
N PRO A 30 51.13 -6.90 -86.88
CA PRO A 30 50.29 -7.35 -87.97
C PRO A 30 51.05 -8.31 -88.90
N PRO A 31 50.71 -8.56 -90.17
CA PRO A 31 51.24 -7.78 -91.27
C PRO A 31 50.26 -7.54 -92.44
N LYS A 32 50.62 -6.53 -93.21
CA LYS A 32 50.20 -6.18 -94.55
C LYS A 32 50.61 -7.17 -95.62
N THR A 33 49.84 -7.30 -96.67
CA THR A 33 50.32 -7.43 -98.02
C THR A 33 49.21 -7.14 -99.03
N ASP A 34 49.34 -6.15 -99.70
CA ASP A 34 49.50 -5.81 -101.13
C ASP A 34 48.25 -5.89 -102.05
N ALA A 35 48.17 -4.81 -102.75
CA ALA A 35 47.28 -4.37 -103.80
C ALA A 35 47.34 -5.24 -105.05
N VAL A 36 46.21 -5.40 -105.68
CA VAL A 36 46.16 -5.46 -107.15
C VAL A 36 44.93 -4.69 -107.68
N SER A 37 45.21 -3.68 -108.48
CA SER A 37 44.27 -2.90 -109.27
C SER A 37 43.64 -3.75 -110.38
N GLN A 38 42.37 -3.57 -110.65
CA GLN A 38 41.83 -3.65 -111.99
C GLN A 38 40.43 -2.93 -112.12
N GLU A 39 40.45 -2.02 -112.98
CA GLU A 39 39.58 -1.47 -114.01
C GLU A 39 38.01 -1.48 -113.79
N LYS A 40 37.45 -0.29 -114.05
CA LYS A 40 36.03 0.00 -114.23
C LYS A 40 35.49 -0.42 -115.59
N PRO A 41 34.27 -0.82 -115.71
CA PRO A 41 33.42 -0.49 -116.81
C PRO A 41 32.28 0.43 -116.42
N LYS A 42 31.99 1.38 -117.36
CA LYS A 42 30.91 2.39 -117.32
C LYS A 42 29.54 1.74 -117.37
N ALA A 43 28.67 2.07 -116.37
CA ALA A 43 27.32 1.63 -116.29
C ALA A 43 26.38 2.75 -116.77
N GLY A 44 25.49 2.40 -117.69
CA GLY A 44 24.46 3.27 -118.28
C GLY A 44 23.36 3.77 -117.33
N PRO A 45 22.55 4.75 -117.77
CA PRO A 45 21.61 5.53 -116.88
C PRO A 45 20.49 4.70 -116.18
N ARG A 46 20.16 3.51 -116.66
CA ARG A 46 19.12 2.62 -116.08
C ARG A 46 19.53 2.03 -114.68
N ARG A 47 20.82 1.91 -114.40
CA ARG A 47 21.36 1.37 -113.16
C ARG A 47 21.20 2.34 -111.98
N LYS A 48 21.14 3.69 -112.27
CA LYS A 48 20.94 4.71 -111.26
C LYS A 48 19.50 4.76 -110.73
N ILE A 49 18.54 4.45 -111.61
CA ILE A 49 17.08 4.43 -111.30
C ILE A 49 16.75 3.20 -110.48
N VAL A 50 17.35 2.05 -110.78
CA VAL A 50 17.16 0.80 -110.01
C VAL A 50 17.82 0.90 -108.57
N LEU A 51 18.98 1.54 -108.51
CA LEU A 51 19.60 1.80 -107.22
C LEU A 51 18.84 2.84 -106.40
N GLY A 52 18.25 3.84 -106.99
CA GLY A 52 17.36 4.81 -106.35
C GLY A 52 16.07 4.18 -105.79
N ALA A 53 15.47 3.29 -106.58
CA ALA A 53 14.28 2.55 -106.16
C ALA A 53 14.56 1.54 -105.03
N LEU A 54 15.70 0.87 -105.14
CA LEU A 54 16.19 -0.06 -104.07
C LEU A 54 16.50 0.70 -102.78
N GLY A 55 17.10 1.88 -102.90
CA GLY A 55 17.35 2.76 -101.76
C GLY A 55 16.10 3.23 -101.11
N LEU A 56 15.06 3.57 -101.92
CA LEU A 56 13.73 4.02 -101.40
C LEU A 56 12.97 2.88 -100.71
N VAL A 57 13.07 1.66 -101.25
CA VAL A 57 12.50 0.46 -100.59
C VAL A 57 13.21 0.14 -99.30
N ILE A 58 14.53 0.26 -99.25
CA ILE A 58 15.32 0.05 -98.02
C ILE A 58 14.98 1.15 -97.00
N LEU A 59 14.87 2.42 -97.43
CA LEU A 59 14.52 3.52 -96.55
C LEU A 59 13.10 3.34 -95.95
N ALA A 60 12.18 2.91 -96.81
CA ALA A 60 10.79 2.62 -96.41
C ALA A 60 10.76 1.44 -95.41
N GLY A 61 11.56 0.42 -95.68
CA GLY A 61 11.70 -0.72 -94.74
C GLY A 61 12.32 -0.34 -93.42
N VAL A 62 13.35 0.52 -93.44
CA VAL A 62 13.97 1.05 -92.22
C VAL A 62 13.00 1.96 -91.42
N LEU A 63 12.25 2.78 -92.14
CA LEU A 63 11.22 3.62 -91.48
C LEU A 63 10.07 2.75 -90.90
N TRP A 64 9.61 1.77 -91.70
CA TRP A 64 8.51 0.90 -91.30
C TRP A 64 8.86 0.01 -90.09
N PHE A 65 10.09 -0.51 -89.97
CA PHE A 65 10.53 -1.35 -88.93
C PHE A 65 11.22 -0.60 -87.80
N GLY A 66 11.90 0.48 -88.11
CA GLY A 66 12.68 1.28 -87.16
C GLY A 66 11.81 2.16 -86.26
N ILE A 67 10.73 2.77 -86.84
CA ILE A 67 9.84 3.63 -86.01
C ILE A 67 9.21 2.84 -84.87
N PRO A 68 8.51 1.71 -85.12
CA PRO A 68 7.94 0.95 -83.99
C PRO A 68 8.98 0.38 -83.04
N TRP A 69 10.19 0.08 -83.55
CA TRP A 69 11.28 -0.40 -82.67
C TRP A 69 11.83 0.71 -81.73
N VAL A 70 11.97 1.93 -82.28
CA VAL A 70 12.34 3.12 -81.52
C VAL A 70 11.22 3.53 -80.52
N GLU A 71 9.97 3.51 -80.94
CA GLU A 71 8.85 3.79 -80.04
C GLU A 71 8.77 2.79 -78.90
N THR A 72 8.96 1.50 -79.22
CA THR A 72 8.96 0.47 -78.19
C THR A 72 10.15 0.64 -77.22
N THR A 73 11.34 0.98 -77.76
CA THR A 73 12.54 1.17 -76.93
C THR A 73 12.49 2.43 -76.05
N LEU A 74 11.88 3.52 -76.60
CA LEU A 74 11.75 4.78 -75.84
C LEU A 74 10.57 4.78 -74.86
N ASN A 75 9.53 4.02 -75.15
CA ASN A 75 8.36 3.93 -74.28
C ASN A 75 8.40 2.78 -73.28
N THR A 76 9.37 1.84 -73.42
CA THR A 76 9.55 0.76 -72.44
C THR A 76 10.54 1.22 -71.38
N VAL A 77 10.03 1.66 -70.27
CA VAL A 77 10.85 1.85 -69.05
C VAL A 77 11.03 0.49 -68.44
N SER A 78 12.15 -0.15 -68.66
CA SER A 78 12.57 -1.35 -67.95
C SER A 78 13.20 -0.91 -66.62
N THR A 79 12.54 -1.16 -65.55
CA THR A 79 13.13 -1.00 -64.20
C THR A 79 13.59 -2.36 -63.74
N ASP A 80 14.87 -2.62 -63.73
CA ASP A 80 15.44 -3.84 -63.14
C ASP A 80 15.44 -3.84 -61.61
N ASP A 81 15.11 -2.67 -61.02
CA ASP A 81 15.08 -2.45 -59.55
C ASP A 81 13.70 -2.06 -59.05
N ALA A 82 12.66 -2.81 -59.37
CA ALA A 82 11.35 -2.60 -58.74
C ALA A 82 11.35 -3.27 -57.36
N TYR A 83 11.77 -2.54 -56.35
CA TYR A 83 11.65 -2.97 -54.95
C TYR A 83 10.29 -2.56 -54.42
N VAL A 84 9.50 -3.52 -53.98
CA VAL A 84 8.30 -3.25 -53.18
C VAL A 84 8.79 -3.10 -51.73
N ASN A 85 9.00 -1.85 -51.30
CA ASN A 85 9.28 -1.52 -49.93
C ASN A 85 8.02 -1.72 -49.09
N GLY A 86 7.89 -2.91 -48.51
CA GLY A 86 6.91 -3.18 -47.45
C GLY A 86 7.42 -2.70 -46.09
N HIS A 87 6.53 -2.23 -45.21
CA HIS A 87 6.87 -1.97 -43.84
C HIS A 87 7.17 -3.30 -43.15
N VAL A 88 8.39 -3.49 -42.70
CA VAL A 88 8.80 -4.70 -41.95
C VAL A 88 8.67 -4.38 -40.44
N THR A 89 7.76 -5.07 -39.77
CA THR A 89 7.58 -4.98 -38.33
C THR A 89 8.17 -6.24 -37.67
N PHE A 90 9.08 -6.04 -36.73
CA PHE A 90 9.63 -7.14 -35.97
C PHE A 90 8.72 -7.49 -34.80
N VAL A 91 8.25 -8.73 -34.76
CA VAL A 91 7.49 -9.27 -33.63
C VAL A 91 8.43 -10.03 -32.72
N ALA A 92 8.50 -9.62 -31.47
CA ALA A 92 9.30 -10.27 -30.43
C ALA A 92 8.44 -10.61 -29.22
N ALA A 93 8.79 -11.69 -28.51
CA ALA A 93 8.16 -12.00 -27.23
C ALA A 93 8.47 -10.89 -26.20
N ARG A 94 7.50 -10.51 -25.41
CA ARG A 94 7.64 -9.49 -24.33
C ARG A 94 8.24 -10.08 -23.07
N VAL A 95 8.21 -11.41 -22.93
CA VAL A 95 8.77 -12.17 -21.82
C VAL A 95 9.82 -13.15 -22.32
N LYS A 96 10.80 -13.47 -21.49
CA LYS A 96 11.85 -14.44 -21.80
C LYS A 96 11.35 -15.85 -21.46
N GLY A 97 11.41 -16.76 -22.41
CA GLY A 97 10.98 -18.15 -22.20
C GLY A 97 11.39 -19.06 -23.35
N GLN A 98 11.31 -20.36 -23.14
CA GLN A 98 11.56 -21.35 -24.17
C GLN A 98 10.36 -21.40 -25.15
N VAL A 99 10.64 -21.55 -26.43
CA VAL A 99 9.61 -21.67 -27.47
C VAL A 99 9.04 -23.07 -27.44
N ALA A 100 7.79 -23.20 -27.02
CA ALA A 100 7.09 -24.49 -27.03
C ALA A 100 6.64 -24.85 -28.46
N ARG A 101 6.02 -23.93 -29.17
CA ARG A 101 5.53 -24.13 -30.53
C ARG A 101 5.61 -22.86 -31.38
N VAL A 102 5.91 -23.03 -32.64
CA VAL A 102 5.79 -21.99 -33.67
C VAL A 102 4.66 -22.43 -34.61
N LEU A 103 3.69 -21.58 -34.82
CA LEU A 103 2.43 -21.88 -35.52
C LEU A 103 2.38 -21.31 -36.94
N VAL A 104 3.39 -20.55 -37.32
CA VAL A 104 3.49 -19.90 -38.62
C VAL A 104 4.80 -20.22 -39.32
N ASP A 105 4.77 -20.25 -40.65
CA ASP A 105 5.93 -20.44 -41.51
C ASP A 105 6.22 -19.20 -42.37
N ASP A 106 7.36 -19.20 -43.04
CA ASP A 106 7.73 -18.16 -43.98
C ASP A 106 6.68 -18.05 -45.11
N ASN A 107 6.34 -16.83 -45.52
CA ASN A 107 5.29 -16.50 -46.46
C ASN A 107 3.88 -16.82 -46.01
N TYR A 108 3.66 -17.11 -44.72
CA TYR A 108 2.32 -17.35 -44.18
C TYR A 108 1.59 -16.02 -43.94
N ARG A 109 0.32 -15.94 -44.42
CA ARG A 109 -0.51 -14.77 -44.22
C ARG A 109 -1.19 -14.83 -42.84
N VAL A 110 -1.04 -13.76 -42.08
CA VAL A 110 -1.59 -13.64 -40.70
C VAL A 110 -2.50 -12.42 -40.60
N ARG A 111 -3.50 -12.54 -39.74
CA ARG A 111 -4.37 -11.45 -39.35
C ARG A 111 -4.02 -10.96 -37.95
N LYS A 112 -4.39 -9.73 -37.66
CA LYS A 112 -4.25 -9.18 -36.29
C LYS A 112 -4.95 -10.08 -35.27
N GLY A 113 -4.22 -10.53 -34.26
CA GLY A 113 -4.69 -11.42 -33.20
C GLY A 113 -4.37 -12.89 -33.43
N ASP A 114 -3.86 -13.28 -34.62
CA ASP A 114 -3.46 -14.65 -34.89
C ASP A 114 -2.23 -15.02 -34.02
N LEU A 115 -2.24 -16.23 -33.44
CA LEU A 115 -1.16 -16.76 -32.62
C LEU A 115 0.02 -17.17 -33.50
N LEU A 116 1.15 -16.53 -33.31
CA LEU A 116 2.37 -16.78 -34.08
C LEU A 116 3.29 -17.77 -33.40
N VAL A 117 3.57 -17.53 -32.11
CA VAL A 117 4.48 -18.33 -31.31
C VAL A 117 3.86 -18.52 -29.93
N GLN A 118 4.02 -19.71 -29.38
CA GLN A 118 3.67 -20.03 -28.03
C GLN A 118 4.92 -20.40 -27.24
N LEU A 119 5.18 -19.65 -26.17
CA LEU A 119 6.22 -19.99 -25.21
C LEU A 119 5.73 -21.07 -24.25
N ASP A 120 6.67 -21.74 -23.58
CA ASP A 120 6.34 -22.66 -22.50
C ASP A 120 5.65 -21.89 -21.36
N LYS A 121 4.41 -22.29 -21.06
CA LYS A 121 3.56 -21.65 -20.04
C LYS A 121 3.75 -22.20 -18.65
N GLU A 122 4.34 -23.38 -18.50
CA GLU A 122 4.43 -24.08 -17.22
C GLU A 122 5.15 -23.25 -16.14
N PRO A 123 6.33 -22.62 -16.40
CA PRO A 123 6.98 -21.78 -15.42
C PRO A 123 6.15 -20.55 -15.01
N PHE A 124 5.40 -19.98 -15.95
CA PHE A 124 4.56 -18.81 -15.69
C PHE A 124 3.28 -19.18 -14.92
N GLN A 125 2.70 -20.36 -15.19
CA GLN A 125 1.57 -20.87 -14.41
C GLN A 125 1.97 -21.14 -12.97
N ILE A 126 3.15 -21.70 -12.72
CA ILE A 126 3.71 -21.88 -11.39
C ILE A 126 3.93 -20.50 -10.72
N ALA A 127 4.47 -19.52 -11.43
CA ALA A 127 4.66 -18.17 -10.91
C ALA A 127 3.32 -17.52 -10.51
N VAL A 128 2.27 -17.64 -11.34
CA VAL A 128 0.91 -17.18 -11.01
C VAL A 128 0.38 -17.89 -9.76
N ALA A 129 0.54 -19.22 -9.65
CA ALA A 129 0.10 -19.96 -8.46
C ALA A 129 0.81 -19.52 -7.19
N ILE A 130 2.13 -19.26 -7.25
CA ILE A 130 2.91 -18.73 -6.12
C ILE A 130 2.39 -17.33 -5.72
N LYS A 131 2.14 -16.45 -6.69
CA LYS A 131 1.63 -15.11 -6.42
C LYS A 131 0.19 -15.11 -5.90
N GLN A 132 -0.65 -16.06 -6.38
CA GLN A 132 -1.99 -16.27 -5.82
C GLN A 132 -1.91 -16.69 -4.35
N ALA A 133 -1.04 -17.65 -4.01
CA ALA A 133 -0.84 -18.05 -2.61
C ALA A 133 -0.33 -16.88 -1.73
N ALA A 134 0.48 -15.97 -2.28
CA ALA A 134 0.89 -14.75 -1.59
C ALA A 134 -0.28 -13.79 -1.33
N VAL A 135 -1.23 -13.65 -2.27
CA VAL A 135 -2.47 -12.88 -2.09
C VAL A 135 -3.33 -13.51 -1.00
N ASP A 136 -3.47 -14.83 -1.00
CA ASP A 136 -4.25 -15.56 0.01
C ASP A 136 -3.64 -15.37 1.40
N THR A 137 -2.31 -15.44 1.51
CA THR A 137 -1.58 -15.17 2.75
C THR A 137 -1.78 -13.73 3.23
N ALA A 138 -1.60 -12.74 2.35
CA ALA A 138 -1.81 -11.33 2.70
C ALA A 138 -3.26 -11.02 3.07
N THR A 139 -4.23 -11.75 2.49
CA THR A 139 -5.65 -11.64 2.85
C THR A 139 -5.90 -12.19 4.26
N ALA A 140 -5.28 -13.33 4.59
CA ALA A 140 -5.34 -13.91 5.94
C ALA A 140 -4.68 -12.98 6.98
N ASP A 141 -3.54 -12.37 6.65
CA ASP A 141 -2.85 -11.40 7.50
C ASP A 141 -3.73 -10.16 7.76
N LEU A 142 -4.41 -9.65 6.74
CA LEU A 142 -5.35 -8.54 6.89
C LEU A 142 -6.52 -8.92 7.81
N GLN A 143 -7.07 -10.12 7.65
CA GLN A 143 -8.14 -10.60 8.53
C GLN A 143 -7.65 -10.77 9.97
N ALA A 144 -6.44 -11.26 10.17
CA ALA A 144 -5.81 -11.37 11.48
C ALA A 144 -5.58 -9.98 12.12
N ALA A 145 -5.08 -9.01 11.34
CA ALA A 145 -4.92 -7.63 11.80
C ALA A 145 -6.26 -7.00 12.21
N LYS A 146 -7.32 -7.16 11.39
CA LYS A 146 -8.67 -6.68 11.72
C LYS A 146 -9.23 -7.36 12.99
N SER A 147 -8.99 -8.66 13.16
CA SER A 147 -9.43 -9.38 14.36
C SER A 147 -8.68 -8.93 15.61
N LYS A 148 -7.36 -8.70 15.51
CA LYS A 148 -6.54 -8.14 16.58
C LYS A 148 -7.05 -6.76 17.01
N VAL A 149 -7.34 -5.88 16.06
CA VAL A 149 -7.85 -4.53 16.33
C VAL A 149 -9.22 -4.58 17.02
N ARG A 150 -10.14 -5.46 16.60
CA ARG A 150 -11.40 -5.69 17.31
C ARG A 150 -11.20 -6.15 18.76
N GLY A 151 -10.19 -6.98 19.00
CA GLY A 151 -9.81 -7.36 20.35
C GLY A 151 -9.36 -6.17 21.20
N ILE A 152 -8.52 -5.30 20.64
CA ILE A 152 -8.05 -4.06 21.29
C ILE A 152 -9.23 -3.09 21.53
N GLU A 153 -10.14 -2.96 20.57
CA GLU A 153 -11.38 -2.18 20.71
C GLU A 153 -12.21 -2.66 21.89
N ALA A 154 -12.46 -3.97 21.96
CA ALA A 154 -13.21 -4.56 23.08
C ALA A 154 -12.50 -4.34 24.42
N GLU A 155 -11.18 -4.44 24.47
CA GLU A 155 -10.39 -4.12 25.66
C GLU A 155 -10.51 -2.64 26.02
N ALA A 156 -10.36 -1.71 25.07
CA ALA A 156 -10.50 -0.27 25.31
C ALA A 156 -11.88 0.08 25.88
N MET A 157 -12.96 -0.51 25.33
CA MET A 157 -14.32 -0.35 25.88
C MET A 157 -14.43 -0.90 27.31
N SER A 158 -13.82 -2.05 27.60
CA SER A 158 -13.79 -2.62 28.95
C SER A 158 -13.04 -1.71 29.91
N ARG A 159 -11.88 -1.15 29.49
CA ARG A 159 -11.10 -0.22 30.32
C ARG A 159 -11.83 1.09 30.56
N ARG A 160 -12.55 1.60 29.57
CA ARG A 160 -13.40 2.78 29.75
C ARG A 160 -14.45 2.55 30.83
N ARG A 161 -15.18 1.43 30.77
CA ARG A 161 -16.18 1.09 31.81
C ARG A 161 -15.53 0.91 33.17
N ALA A 162 -14.32 0.33 33.24
CA ALA A 162 -13.62 0.21 34.49
C ALA A 162 -13.25 1.59 35.07
N LEU A 163 -12.92 2.57 34.23
CA LEU A 163 -12.68 3.96 34.66
C LEU A 163 -13.97 4.60 35.18
N GLU A 164 -15.09 4.45 34.47
CA GLU A 164 -16.42 4.94 34.91
C GLU A 164 -16.78 4.38 36.29
N HIS A 165 -16.67 3.05 36.47
CA HIS A 165 -16.92 2.42 37.77
C HIS A 165 -15.96 2.87 38.85
N ALA A 166 -14.69 3.13 38.53
CA ALA A 166 -13.75 3.67 39.51
C ALA A 166 -14.16 5.07 39.99
N MET A 167 -14.68 5.90 39.07
CA MET A 167 -15.19 7.24 39.39
C MET A 167 -16.49 7.16 40.21
N GLU A 168 -17.45 6.29 39.81
CA GLU A 168 -18.67 6.05 40.56
C GLU A 168 -18.36 5.60 42.01
N ASN A 169 -17.40 4.70 42.19
CA ASN A 169 -16.98 4.27 43.52
C ASN A 169 -16.45 5.43 44.39
N VAL A 170 -15.75 6.41 43.79
CA VAL A 170 -15.32 7.61 44.49
C VAL A 170 -16.55 8.46 44.89
N ASP A 171 -17.50 8.68 44.00
CA ASP A 171 -18.72 9.43 44.26
C ASP A 171 -19.58 8.76 45.35
N ASP A 172 -19.66 7.41 45.36
CA ASP A 172 -20.31 6.62 46.42
C ASP A 172 -19.65 6.80 47.76
N GLN A 173 -18.29 6.74 47.79
CA GLN A 173 -17.55 6.98 49.03
C GLN A 173 -17.69 8.39 49.57
N VAL A 174 -17.77 9.39 48.70
CA VAL A 174 -18.06 10.79 49.05
C VAL A 174 -19.48 10.90 49.62
N SER A 175 -20.44 10.21 49.01
CA SER A 175 -21.85 10.17 49.51
C SER A 175 -21.92 9.51 50.87
N LEU A 176 -21.19 8.40 51.09
CA LEU A 176 -21.05 7.75 52.39
C LEU A 176 -20.45 8.69 53.43
N LEU A 177 -19.39 9.43 53.07
CA LEU A 177 -18.78 10.44 53.96
C LEU A 177 -19.80 11.46 54.42
N ARG A 178 -20.58 12.01 53.50
CA ARG A 178 -21.67 13.00 53.85
C ARG A 178 -22.71 12.41 54.80
N ALA A 179 -23.11 11.15 54.53
CA ALA A 179 -24.06 10.47 55.42
C ALA A 179 -23.46 10.24 56.82
N LYS A 180 -22.18 9.90 56.93
CA LYS A 180 -21.52 9.76 58.23
C LYS A 180 -21.31 11.10 58.95
N VAL A 181 -21.05 12.19 58.25
CA VAL A 181 -21.03 13.54 58.84
C VAL A 181 -22.43 13.93 59.38
N ALA A 182 -23.47 13.66 58.69
CA ALA A 182 -24.85 13.89 59.17
C ALA A 182 -25.16 13.02 60.44
N ALA A 183 -24.58 11.80 60.52
CA ALA A 183 -24.71 10.97 61.73
C ALA A 183 -23.98 11.59 62.94
N VAL A 184 -22.81 12.23 62.69
CA VAL A 184 -22.11 13.00 63.78
C VAL A 184 -23.00 14.16 64.27
N ASP A 185 -23.61 14.91 63.37
CA ASP A 185 -24.47 16.02 63.76
C ASP A 185 -25.71 15.55 64.54
N LYS A 186 -26.28 14.41 64.18
CA LYS A 186 -27.36 13.74 64.93
C LYS A 186 -26.88 13.32 66.34
N SER A 187 -25.71 12.68 66.47
CA SER A 187 -25.20 12.26 67.75
C SER A 187 -24.80 13.45 68.64
N LYS A 188 -24.30 14.55 68.09
CA LYS A 188 -24.08 15.83 68.79
C LYS A 188 -25.38 16.45 69.32
N ALA A 189 -26.43 16.44 68.49
CA ALA A 189 -27.74 16.93 68.96
C ALA A 189 -28.30 16.10 70.13
N ALA A 190 -28.13 14.76 70.10
CA ALA A 190 -28.48 13.85 71.16
C ALA A 190 -27.67 14.12 72.44
N LEU A 191 -26.33 14.37 72.25
CA LEU A 191 -25.46 14.76 73.37
C LEU A 191 -25.90 16.06 74.03
N VAL A 192 -26.27 17.11 73.26
CA VAL A 192 -26.75 18.35 73.78
C VAL A 192 -28.03 18.13 74.62
N LEU A 193 -28.98 17.32 74.08
CA LEU A 193 -30.21 16.98 74.83
C LEU A 193 -29.88 16.24 76.12
N ALA A 194 -29.02 15.19 76.06
CA ALA A 194 -28.60 14.41 77.24
C ALA A 194 -27.86 15.29 78.28
N GLN A 195 -27.07 16.27 77.81
CA GLN A 195 -26.40 17.22 78.69
C GLN A 195 -27.40 18.14 79.40
N LEU A 196 -28.42 18.68 78.72
CA LEU A 196 -29.46 19.53 79.28
C LEU A 196 -30.31 18.74 80.31
N ASP A 197 -30.63 17.49 80.01
CA ASP A 197 -31.39 16.64 80.91
C ASP A 197 -30.61 16.28 82.17
N PHE A 198 -29.31 15.98 82.00
CA PHE A 198 -28.41 15.76 83.15
C PHE A 198 -28.28 17.02 84.02
N ASP A 199 -28.05 18.18 83.39
CA ASP A 199 -27.89 19.46 84.10
C ASP A 199 -29.20 19.83 84.89
N ARG A 200 -30.35 19.49 84.31
CA ARG A 200 -31.68 19.64 85.01
C ARG A 200 -31.76 18.68 86.19
N ALA A 201 -31.43 17.41 85.97
CA ALA A 201 -31.45 16.40 87.02
C ALA A 201 -30.47 16.71 88.17
N ALA A 202 -29.25 17.23 87.79
CA ALA A 202 -28.24 17.64 88.75
C ALA A 202 -28.74 18.81 89.64
N LYS A 203 -29.50 19.74 89.18
CA LYS A 203 -30.10 20.83 89.95
C LYS A 203 -31.21 20.33 90.89
N LEU A 204 -32.07 19.44 90.35
CA LEU A 204 -33.23 18.92 91.16
C LEU A 204 -32.83 17.87 92.23
N VAL A 205 -31.77 17.12 92.06
CA VAL A 205 -31.32 16.18 93.08
C VAL A 205 -30.78 16.91 94.33
N VAL A 206 -30.20 18.11 94.16
CA VAL A 206 -29.66 18.93 95.23
C VAL A 206 -30.84 19.46 96.14
N THR A 207 -31.98 19.75 95.51
CA THR A 207 -33.21 20.18 96.19
C THR A 207 -34.10 19.01 96.71
N ASN A 208 -33.67 17.78 96.53
CA ASN A 208 -34.42 16.55 96.82
C ASN A 208 -35.70 16.35 96.03
N ASP A 209 -35.92 17.09 94.86
CA ASP A 209 -37.10 17.03 94.07
C ASP A 209 -37.19 15.82 93.20
N VAL A 210 -36.03 15.10 92.94
CA VAL A 210 -35.95 13.87 92.13
C VAL A 210 -35.14 12.80 92.89
N PRO A 211 -35.49 11.49 92.72
CA PRO A 211 -34.70 10.38 93.27
C PRO A 211 -33.31 10.34 92.69
N ARG A 212 -32.32 9.90 93.48
CA ARG A 212 -30.94 9.74 93.09
C ARG A 212 -30.75 8.80 91.83
N GLU A 213 -31.61 7.82 91.75
CA GLU A 213 -31.71 6.88 90.61
C GLU A 213 -31.94 7.63 89.25
N VAL A 214 -32.75 8.67 89.25
CA VAL A 214 -32.97 9.48 88.04
C VAL A 214 -31.71 10.24 87.67
N TYR A 215 -31.00 10.80 88.60
CA TYR A 215 -29.74 11.48 88.35
C TYR A 215 -28.69 10.48 87.77
N ASP A 216 -28.54 9.30 88.41
CA ASP A 216 -27.59 8.29 87.95
C ASP A 216 -27.89 7.77 86.59
N ARG A 217 -29.20 7.64 86.25
CA ARG A 217 -29.66 7.29 84.90
C ARG A 217 -29.30 8.38 83.88
N ARG A 218 -29.58 9.65 84.15
CA ARG A 218 -29.22 10.77 83.28
C ARG A 218 -27.69 10.92 83.09
N GLN A 219 -26.93 10.60 84.12
CA GLN A 219 -25.50 10.57 84.02
C GLN A 219 -25.01 9.45 83.07
N ALA A 220 -25.62 8.25 83.19
CA ALA A 220 -25.29 7.13 82.27
C ALA A 220 -25.73 7.46 80.83
N GLU A 221 -26.88 8.06 80.60
CA GLU A 221 -27.34 8.53 79.28
C GLU A 221 -26.41 9.59 78.69
N LEU A 222 -25.90 10.52 79.45
CA LEU A 222 -24.91 11.49 79.02
C LEU A 222 -23.57 10.83 78.59
N LEU A 223 -23.10 9.87 79.41
CA LEU A 223 -21.88 9.13 79.09
C LEU A 223 -22.05 8.31 77.80
N ALA A 224 -23.18 7.66 77.65
CA ALA A 224 -23.53 6.95 76.40
C ALA A 224 -23.56 7.90 75.19
N ALA A 225 -24.24 9.05 75.31
CA ALA A 225 -24.31 10.03 74.22
C ALA A 225 -22.91 10.59 73.85
N ARG A 226 -22.02 10.77 74.84
CA ARG A 226 -20.61 11.13 74.57
C ARG A 226 -19.86 10.05 73.81
N ALA A 227 -20.03 8.79 74.21
CA ALA A 227 -19.44 7.66 73.51
C ALA A 227 -19.94 7.53 72.07
N ASP A 228 -21.25 7.79 71.84
CA ASP A 228 -21.84 7.79 70.46
C ASP A 228 -21.23 8.86 69.55
N VAL A 229 -20.95 10.05 70.07
CA VAL A 229 -20.27 11.10 69.32
C VAL A 229 -18.84 10.65 68.96
N VAL A 230 -18.13 10.08 69.90
CA VAL A 230 -16.75 9.58 69.65
C VAL A 230 -16.78 8.47 68.57
N ALA A 231 -17.73 7.54 68.68
CA ALA A 231 -17.91 6.46 67.72
C ALA A 231 -18.23 6.99 66.28
N SER A 232 -19.17 7.92 66.21
CA SER A 232 -19.55 8.51 64.92
C SER A 232 -18.43 9.34 64.29
N LEU A 233 -17.61 10.03 65.06
CA LEU A 233 -16.39 10.71 64.62
C LEU A 233 -15.35 9.72 64.12
N ALA A 234 -15.19 8.57 64.77
CA ALA A 234 -14.27 7.51 64.30
C ALA A 234 -14.72 6.95 62.96
N ASP A 235 -16.03 6.76 62.73
CA ASP A 235 -16.60 6.35 61.45
C ASP A 235 -16.25 7.34 60.34
N VAL A 236 -16.44 8.63 60.58
CA VAL A 236 -16.06 9.68 59.62
C VAL A 236 -14.56 9.63 59.27
N ARG A 237 -13.71 9.47 60.31
CA ARG A 237 -12.25 9.38 60.11
C ARG A 237 -11.87 8.15 59.29
N GLN A 238 -12.57 7.03 59.48
CA GLN A 238 -12.34 5.82 58.72
C GLN A 238 -12.66 6.04 57.21
N VAL A 239 -13.82 6.63 56.91
CA VAL A 239 -14.21 6.92 55.51
C VAL A 239 -13.28 7.96 54.91
N ARG A 240 -12.88 9.02 55.61
CA ARG A 240 -11.88 9.99 55.14
C ARG A 240 -10.52 9.30 54.83
N ALA A 241 -10.10 8.40 55.70
CA ALA A 241 -8.86 7.64 55.43
C ALA A 241 -8.96 6.74 54.19
N SER A 242 -10.11 6.08 53.98
CA SER A 242 -10.34 5.29 52.72
C SER A 242 -10.34 6.14 51.47
N LEU A 243 -10.73 7.41 51.54
CA LEU A 243 -10.65 8.39 50.47
C LEU A 243 -9.25 9.01 50.32
N GLY A 244 -8.28 8.65 51.18
CA GLY A 244 -6.93 9.23 51.19
C GLY A 244 -6.89 10.69 51.66
N LEU A 245 -7.97 11.17 52.31
CA LEU A 245 -8.04 12.53 52.80
C LEU A 245 -7.29 12.68 54.15
N ALA A 246 -6.60 13.80 54.30
CA ALA A 246 -5.92 14.12 55.55
C ALA A 246 -6.95 14.17 56.71
N PRO A 247 -6.50 13.88 57.95
CA PRO A 247 -7.30 14.08 59.14
C PRO A 247 -7.85 15.52 59.15
N ALA A 248 -9.17 15.68 59.38
CA ALA A 248 -9.76 17.01 59.48
C ALA A 248 -9.21 17.71 60.73
N SER A 249 -8.71 18.93 60.57
CA SER A 249 -8.19 19.77 61.63
C SER A 249 -9.29 20.31 62.52
N ASP A 250 -10.46 20.61 61.93
CA ASP A 250 -11.63 21.18 62.57
C ASP A 250 -12.92 20.39 62.21
N GLU A 251 -13.94 20.52 63.04
CA GLU A 251 -15.25 19.88 62.80
C GLU A 251 -15.91 20.41 61.54
N ALA A 252 -15.67 21.66 61.15
CA ALA A 252 -16.19 22.26 59.93
C ALA A 252 -15.62 21.59 58.66
N ASP A 253 -14.46 20.96 58.73
CA ASP A 253 -13.75 20.33 57.60
C ASP A 253 -14.08 18.83 57.45
N LEU A 254 -14.90 18.25 58.34
CA LEU A 254 -15.23 16.81 58.30
C LEU A 254 -15.84 16.37 56.96
N GLY A 255 -16.71 17.21 56.37
CA GLY A 255 -17.39 16.95 55.09
C GLY A 255 -16.71 17.52 53.87
N GLN A 256 -15.60 18.24 54.02
CA GLN A 256 -14.91 18.84 52.89
C GLN A 256 -14.16 17.80 52.07
N VAL A 257 -14.40 17.82 50.74
CA VAL A 257 -13.79 16.94 49.79
C VAL A 257 -13.18 17.82 48.71
N PRO A 258 -11.91 17.60 48.30
CA PRO A 258 -11.27 18.33 47.21
C PRO A 258 -12.09 18.13 45.91
N PRO A 259 -12.25 19.17 45.07
CA PRO A 259 -13.04 19.10 43.84
C PRO A 259 -12.43 18.16 42.77
N ASN A 260 -11.15 17.84 42.91
CA ASN A 260 -10.37 16.99 42.00
C ASN A 260 -10.00 15.65 42.64
N LEU A 261 -10.80 15.14 43.61
CA LEU A 261 -10.48 13.89 44.31
C LEU A 261 -10.38 12.71 43.34
N ASP A 262 -11.22 12.67 42.32
CA ASP A 262 -11.20 11.67 41.25
C ASP A 262 -9.88 11.66 40.49
N GLN A 263 -9.21 12.80 40.34
CA GLN A 263 -7.90 12.91 39.67
C GLN A 263 -6.72 12.41 40.54
N THR A 264 -6.91 12.32 41.84
CA THR A 264 -5.85 11.92 42.79
C THR A 264 -6.07 10.52 43.34
N PHE A 265 -7.24 9.94 43.17
CA PHE A 265 -7.58 8.64 43.74
C PHE A 265 -6.88 7.50 42.98
N SER A 266 -6.14 6.66 43.70
CA SER A 266 -5.25 5.67 43.08
C SER A 266 -5.94 4.69 42.13
N SER A 267 -7.17 4.25 42.43
CA SER A 267 -7.92 3.34 41.57
C SER A 267 -8.35 4.01 40.26
N VAL A 268 -8.71 5.30 40.31
CA VAL A 268 -9.05 6.09 39.13
C VAL A 268 -7.84 6.32 38.26
N LEU A 269 -6.71 6.68 38.87
CA LEU A 269 -5.43 6.85 38.15
C LEU A 269 -4.98 5.55 37.47
N GLN A 270 -5.12 4.39 38.15
CA GLN A 270 -4.82 3.10 37.54
C GLN A 270 -5.73 2.77 36.38
N ALA A 271 -7.04 3.02 36.52
CA ALA A 271 -8.01 2.80 35.46
C ALA A 271 -7.78 3.75 34.28
N GLN A 272 -7.45 5.02 34.54
CA GLN A 272 -7.08 6.01 33.53
C GLN A 272 -5.81 5.57 32.76
N ALA A 273 -4.75 5.15 33.47
CA ALA A 273 -3.54 4.66 32.83
C ALA A 273 -3.82 3.45 31.93
N ALA A 274 -4.61 2.49 32.39
CA ALA A 274 -4.98 1.32 31.61
C ALA A 274 -5.82 1.68 30.36
N MET A 275 -6.70 2.68 30.47
CA MET A 275 -7.46 3.20 29.33
C MET A 275 -6.55 3.89 28.32
N ILE A 276 -5.64 4.77 28.76
CA ILE A 276 -4.67 5.45 27.89
C ILE A 276 -3.81 4.42 27.16
N GLN A 277 -3.35 3.38 27.86
CA GLN A 277 -2.54 2.32 27.26
C GLN A 277 -3.30 1.59 26.13
N SER A 278 -4.57 1.25 26.34
CA SER A 278 -5.37 0.57 25.32
C SER A 278 -5.72 1.51 24.14
N ALA A 279 -6.00 2.80 24.40
CA ALA A 279 -6.24 3.81 23.38
C ALA A 279 -5.00 4.06 22.51
N ALA A 280 -3.80 4.05 23.11
CA ALA A 280 -2.56 4.23 22.38
C ALA A 280 -2.29 3.08 21.38
N GLN A 281 -2.74 1.86 21.64
CA GLN A 281 -2.65 0.74 20.69
C GLN A 281 -3.54 0.95 19.44
N LEU A 282 -4.58 1.77 19.55
CA LEU A 282 -5.43 2.19 18.43
C LEU A 282 -4.91 3.44 17.71
N GLY A 283 -3.76 3.98 18.16
CA GLY A 283 -3.16 5.20 17.62
C GLY A 283 -3.73 6.50 18.19
N VAL A 284 -4.51 6.42 19.28
CA VAL A 284 -5.06 7.59 19.99
C VAL A 284 -4.13 7.93 21.14
N ILE A 285 -3.61 9.15 21.13
CA ILE A 285 -2.72 9.64 22.18
C ILE A 285 -3.52 10.58 23.08
N HIS A 286 -3.79 10.13 24.30
CA HIS A 286 -4.38 10.95 25.37
C HIS A 286 -3.31 11.33 26.39
N SER A 287 -3.40 12.53 26.95
CA SER A 287 -2.54 12.99 28.02
C SER A 287 -3.20 12.75 29.39
N PHE A 288 -2.41 12.44 30.41
CA PHE A 288 -2.86 12.38 31.80
C PHE A 288 -3.44 13.73 32.31
N ASP A 289 -3.02 14.84 31.69
CA ASP A 289 -3.44 16.19 32.10
C ASP A 289 -4.89 16.50 31.78
N GLU A 290 -5.54 15.72 30.89
CA GLU A 290 -6.94 15.92 30.50
C GLU A 290 -7.96 15.60 31.61
N GLY A 291 -7.54 14.86 32.61
CA GLY A 291 -8.40 14.40 33.70
C GLY A 291 -9.36 13.27 33.30
N PRO A 292 -9.76 12.39 34.26
CA PRO A 292 -10.55 11.19 33.96
C PRO A 292 -11.96 11.50 33.46
N ARG A 293 -12.63 12.53 34.01
CA ARG A 293 -13.99 12.93 33.58
C ARG A 293 -13.96 13.47 32.15
N HIS A 294 -13.02 14.35 31.83
CA HIS A 294 -12.88 14.90 30.48
C HIS A 294 -12.61 13.82 29.43
N MET A 295 -11.81 12.82 29.79
CA MET A 295 -11.57 11.67 28.91
C MET A 295 -12.87 10.91 28.58
N VAL A 296 -13.71 10.64 29.59
CA VAL A 296 -14.98 9.94 29.38
C VAL A 296 -15.93 10.80 28.56
N GLU A 297 -16.09 12.08 28.92
CA GLU A 297 -16.94 13.04 28.20
C GLU A 297 -16.48 13.28 26.75
N ALA A 298 -15.15 13.31 26.50
CA ALA A 298 -14.62 13.48 25.14
C ALA A 298 -15.05 12.33 24.22
N PHE A 299 -15.13 11.11 24.73
CA PHE A 299 -15.66 9.98 23.99
C PHE A 299 -17.18 10.07 23.78
N GLU A 300 -17.95 10.55 24.76
CA GLU A 300 -19.40 10.70 24.67
C GLU A 300 -19.79 11.83 23.69
N ASN A 301 -19.09 12.95 23.73
CA ASN A 301 -19.38 14.12 22.88
C ASN A 301 -19.00 13.91 21.40
N GLN A 302 -18.18 12.91 21.04
CA GLN A 302 -17.86 12.57 19.66
C GLN A 302 -18.93 11.72 18.95
N GLY A 303 -20.08 11.52 19.55
CA GLY A 303 -21.19 10.71 19.04
C GLY A 303 -21.18 9.29 19.59
N ASP A 304 -21.82 8.34 18.89
CA ASP A 304 -21.82 6.95 19.32
C ASP A 304 -20.39 6.45 19.51
N VAL A 305 -20.05 6.10 20.76
CA VAL A 305 -18.73 5.61 21.17
C VAL A 305 -18.28 4.44 20.28
N ASN A 306 -19.23 3.55 19.92
CA ASN A 306 -18.94 2.41 19.05
C ASN A 306 -18.50 2.87 17.65
N SER A 307 -19.13 3.91 17.10
CA SER A 307 -18.77 4.44 15.78
C SER A 307 -17.38 5.11 15.79
N THR A 308 -17.01 5.75 16.89
CA THR A 308 -15.70 6.36 17.07
C THR A 308 -14.60 5.29 17.14
N PHE A 309 -14.80 4.23 17.93
CA PHE A 309 -13.86 3.11 17.98
C PHE A 309 -13.78 2.36 16.66
N ALA A 310 -14.90 2.12 15.98
CA ALA A 310 -14.89 1.47 14.67
C ALA A 310 -14.10 2.26 13.63
N ARG A 311 -14.18 3.59 13.65
CA ARG A 311 -13.38 4.48 12.79
C ARG A 311 -11.91 4.42 13.14
N LEU A 312 -11.55 4.49 14.43
CA LEU A 312 -10.17 4.37 14.90
C LEU A 312 -9.57 3.00 14.56
N ALA A 313 -10.40 1.94 14.66
CA ALA A 313 -10.00 0.59 14.27
C ALA A 313 -9.72 0.47 12.77
N ALA A 314 -10.50 1.14 11.91
CA ALA A 314 -10.26 1.18 10.47
C ALA A 314 -8.97 1.94 10.11
N ASP A 315 -8.62 2.94 10.92
CA ASP A 315 -7.40 3.75 10.72
C ASP A 315 -6.15 3.17 11.41
N ALA A 316 -6.28 2.05 12.11
CA ALA A 316 -5.20 1.43 12.85
C ALA A 316 -3.99 1.11 11.97
N PRO A 317 -2.76 1.43 12.41
CA PRO A 317 -1.54 1.24 11.62
C PRO A 317 -1.34 -0.19 11.13
N ASP A 318 -1.63 -1.19 11.98
CA ASP A 318 -1.52 -2.61 11.66
C ASP A 318 -2.44 -3.01 10.49
N VAL A 319 -3.67 -2.48 10.46
CA VAL A 319 -4.64 -2.73 9.38
C VAL A 319 -4.18 -2.08 8.08
N LYS A 320 -3.78 -0.80 8.12
CA LYS A 320 -3.24 -0.09 6.94
C LYS A 320 -2.00 -0.77 6.36
N GLN A 321 -1.11 -1.26 7.23
CA GLN A 321 0.06 -2.01 6.79
C GLN A 321 -0.32 -3.32 6.09
N ALA A 322 -1.28 -4.07 6.64
CA ALA A 322 -1.75 -5.30 6.04
C ALA A 322 -2.50 -5.06 4.72
N GLU A 323 -3.30 -3.99 4.62
CA GLU A 323 -3.95 -3.56 3.37
C GLU A 323 -2.93 -3.19 2.28
N ALA A 324 -1.88 -2.45 2.64
CA ALA A 324 -0.80 -2.12 1.71
C ALA A 324 -0.07 -3.39 1.22
N LYS A 325 0.20 -4.35 2.09
CA LYS A 325 0.81 -5.65 1.70
C LYS A 325 -0.09 -6.43 0.76
N LEU A 326 -1.40 -6.48 1.02
CA LEU A 326 -2.36 -7.14 0.15
C LEU A 326 -2.41 -6.48 -1.23
N GLU A 327 -2.37 -5.15 -1.30
CA GLU A 327 -2.36 -4.43 -2.57
C GLU A 327 -1.08 -4.71 -3.37
N VAL A 328 0.09 -4.78 -2.72
CA VAL A 328 1.35 -5.19 -3.37
C VAL A 328 1.23 -6.62 -3.92
N ALA A 329 0.75 -7.57 -3.11
CA ALA A 329 0.59 -8.95 -3.55
C ALA A 329 -0.37 -9.08 -4.75
N LYS A 330 -1.47 -8.33 -4.79
CA LYS A 330 -2.41 -8.28 -5.93
C LYS A 330 -1.74 -7.73 -7.19
N ARG A 331 -0.91 -6.70 -7.07
CA ARG A 331 -0.18 -6.14 -8.21
C ARG A 331 0.87 -7.11 -8.75
N ASP A 332 1.55 -7.81 -7.86
CA ASP A 332 2.49 -8.87 -8.23
C ASP A 332 1.79 -10.03 -8.98
N LEU A 333 0.59 -10.42 -8.50
CA LEU A 333 -0.23 -11.43 -9.19
C LEU A 333 -0.63 -10.94 -10.58
N ALA A 334 -1.13 -9.71 -10.70
CA ALA A 334 -1.52 -9.12 -11.99
C ALA A 334 -0.33 -9.06 -12.97
N GLN A 335 0.89 -8.79 -12.48
CA GLN A 335 2.10 -8.85 -13.29
C GLN A 335 2.38 -10.29 -13.78
N ALA A 336 2.30 -11.29 -12.89
CA ALA A 336 2.52 -12.68 -13.28
C ALA A 336 1.47 -13.18 -14.28
N GLU A 337 0.21 -12.78 -14.13
CA GLU A 337 -0.86 -13.08 -15.09
C GLU A 337 -0.64 -12.38 -16.45
N LEU A 338 -0.10 -11.17 -16.43
CA LEU A 338 0.28 -10.45 -17.65
C LEU A 338 1.42 -11.17 -18.37
N ASP A 339 2.44 -11.60 -17.63
CA ASP A 339 3.57 -12.35 -18.17
C ASP A 339 3.11 -13.69 -18.77
N LEU A 340 2.18 -14.39 -18.13
CA LEU A 340 1.56 -15.61 -18.66
C LEU A 340 0.79 -15.33 -19.97
N ARG A 341 0.06 -14.23 -20.07
CA ARG A 341 -0.59 -13.81 -21.32
C ARG A 341 0.41 -13.51 -22.43
N TYR A 342 1.56 -12.92 -22.09
CA TYR A 342 2.62 -12.64 -23.07
C TYR A 342 3.38 -13.88 -23.56
N CYS A 343 3.12 -15.07 -22.99
CA CYS A 343 3.58 -16.33 -23.54
C CYS A 343 2.94 -16.65 -24.89
N ASP A 344 1.77 -16.10 -25.19
CA ASP A 344 1.12 -16.16 -26.49
C ASP A 344 1.51 -14.91 -27.31
N VAL A 345 2.43 -15.10 -28.23
CA VAL A 345 2.87 -14.03 -29.14
C VAL A 345 1.92 -13.98 -30.31
N VAL A 346 1.16 -12.89 -30.40
CA VAL A 346 0.14 -12.68 -31.45
C VAL A 346 0.56 -11.62 -32.45
N ALA A 347 0.00 -11.69 -33.65
CA ALA A 347 0.18 -10.66 -34.67
C ALA A 347 -0.50 -9.34 -34.25
N GLU A 348 0.25 -8.24 -34.24
CA GLU A 348 -0.28 -6.91 -33.90
C GLU A 348 -0.99 -6.24 -35.09
N ILE A 349 -0.66 -6.68 -36.34
CA ILE A 349 -1.17 -6.16 -37.62
C ILE A 349 -1.45 -7.30 -38.61
N ASP A 350 -2.27 -7.02 -39.63
CA ASP A 350 -2.43 -7.92 -40.76
C ASP A 350 -1.17 -7.87 -41.64
N GLY A 351 -0.73 -9.04 -42.12
CA GLY A 351 0.48 -9.09 -42.95
C GLY A 351 0.86 -10.46 -43.46
N VAL A 352 2.08 -10.56 -43.92
CA VAL A 352 2.71 -11.81 -44.36
C VAL A 352 4.02 -11.97 -43.54
N VAL A 353 4.24 -13.14 -43.00
CA VAL A 353 5.50 -13.48 -42.31
C VAL A 353 6.59 -13.62 -43.36
N THR A 354 7.54 -12.70 -43.38
CA THR A 354 8.64 -12.70 -44.35
C THR A 354 9.74 -13.67 -44.00
N ARG A 355 10.06 -13.77 -42.69
CA ARG A 355 11.11 -14.66 -42.20
C ARG A 355 10.89 -15.03 -40.76
N ARG A 356 11.10 -16.29 -40.43
CA ARG A 356 11.07 -16.87 -39.11
C ARG A 356 12.52 -17.03 -38.57
N ASN A 357 12.84 -16.34 -37.47
CA ASN A 357 14.17 -16.38 -36.87
C ASN A 357 14.32 -17.37 -35.72
N ARG A 358 13.24 -18.04 -35.28
CA ARG A 358 13.23 -18.96 -34.15
C ARG A 358 12.53 -20.27 -34.48
N GLN A 359 12.96 -21.34 -33.84
CA GLN A 359 12.40 -22.69 -33.96
C GLN A 359 11.92 -23.18 -32.61
N SER A 360 11.07 -24.21 -32.62
CA SER A 360 10.60 -24.87 -31.39
C SER A 360 11.78 -25.46 -30.63
N GLY A 361 11.82 -25.29 -29.30
CA GLY A 361 12.87 -25.79 -28.44
C GLY A 361 14.05 -24.81 -28.19
N GLN A 362 13.97 -23.61 -28.71
CA GLN A 362 15.00 -22.55 -28.46
C GLN A 362 14.64 -21.63 -27.31
#